data_f7ebe33798cb38cadab16c02a58ee08d
#
_entry.id   f7ebe33798cb38cadab16c02a58ee08d
#
_cell.length_a   1.000
_cell.length_b   1.000
_cell.length_c   1.000
_cell.angle_alpha   90.00
_cell.angle_beta   90.00
_cell.angle_gamma   90.00
#
_symmetry.space_group_name_H-M   'P 1'
#
loop_
_entity.id
_entity.type
_entity.pdbx_description
1 polymer ?
#
loop_
_entity_poly.entity_id
_entity_poly.type
_entity_poly.pdbx_seq_one_letter_code
_entity_poly.pdbx_strand_id
1 'polypeptide(L)'
;MKQLLTVLALVCLAAAVASKTSSTINNKYKMKLNAGIITEKLNETKDFYTRILGFGVTFENEFYLLMHTPGKEAEISFLLPNHPSQQPLFHQPFSGQGMYLTLEVDDVYKIYNELKKKGVEIRIDIRDEPWGDRHFAIEDPNGIGIDIVKYTPQTND
;
A
#
# COMPACT_ATOMS: atom_id res chain seq x y z
N MET A 1 36.29 -44.12 -29.96
CA MET A 1 35.46 -42.98 -30.44
C MET A 1 33.94 -43.15 -30.25
N LYS A 2 33.40 -44.29 -29.80
CA LYS A 2 31.93 -44.49 -29.58
C LYS A 2 31.45 -44.18 -28.15
N GLN A 3 32.33 -44.03 -27.17
CA GLN A 3 31.95 -43.74 -25.77
C GLN A 3 31.84 -42.25 -25.45
N LEU A 4 32.39 -41.35 -26.25
CA LEU A 4 32.36 -39.91 -26.01
C LEU A 4 31.07 -39.21 -26.43
N LEU A 5 30.30 -39.86 -27.34
CA LEU A 5 29.02 -39.28 -27.81
C LEU A 5 27.83 -39.57 -26.89
N THR A 6 27.95 -40.58 -26.02
CA THR A 6 26.84 -40.97 -25.12
C THR A 6 26.77 -40.10 -23.86
N VAL A 7 27.89 -39.48 -23.44
CA VAL A 7 27.93 -38.61 -22.26
C VAL A 7 27.40 -37.21 -22.57
N LEU A 8 27.54 -36.78 -23.84
CA LEU A 8 27.06 -35.43 -24.24
C LEU A 8 25.53 -35.38 -24.38
N ALA A 9 24.89 -36.51 -24.68
CA ALA A 9 23.41 -36.57 -24.83
C ALA A 9 22.69 -36.57 -23.47
N LEU A 10 23.31 -37.07 -22.39
CA LEU A 10 22.70 -37.07 -21.04
C LEU A 10 22.75 -35.73 -20.34
N VAL A 11 23.74 -34.87 -20.65
CA VAL A 11 23.89 -33.55 -20.03
C VAL A 11 22.86 -32.55 -20.61
N CYS A 12 22.48 -32.72 -21.87
CA CYS A 12 21.46 -31.84 -22.49
C CYS A 12 20.02 -32.17 -22.05
N LEU A 13 19.75 -33.39 -21.56
CA LEU A 13 18.40 -33.73 -21.08
C LEU A 13 18.10 -33.27 -19.66
N ALA A 14 19.15 -33.07 -18.82
CA ALA A 14 18.99 -32.58 -17.45
C ALA A 14 18.75 -31.04 -17.37
N ALA A 15 19.18 -30.28 -18.37
CA ALA A 15 18.96 -28.85 -18.44
C ALA A 15 17.54 -28.43 -18.87
N ALA A 16 16.78 -29.34 -19.48
CA ALA A 16 15.43 -29.03 -19.99
C ALA A 16 14.32 -29.27 -18.97
N VAL A 17 14.60 -29.85 -17.80
CA VAL A 17 13.59 -30.15 -16.77
C VAL A 17 13.54 -29.09 -15.67
N ALA A 18 14.55 -28.20 -15.56
CA ALA A 18 14.63 -27.19 -14.50
C ALA A 18 13.88 -25.85 -14.80
N SER A 19 13.19 -25.70 -15.92
CA SER A 19 12.54 -24.44 -16.29
C SER A 19 11.01 -24.45 -16.28
N LYS A 20 10.37 -25.40 -15.57
CA LYS A 20 8.91 -25.47 -15.46
C LYS A 20 8.37 -25.58 -14.04
N THR A 21 8.93 -24.83 -13.11
CA THR A 21 8.22 -24.51 -11.88
C THR A 21 8.16 -23.00 -11.68
N SER A 22 7.65 -22.29 -12.67
CA SER A 22 6.98 -21.02 -12.43
C SER A 22 5.69 -21.37 -11.71
N SER A 23 5.66 -21.15 -10.42
CA SER A 23 4.49 -21.35 -9.58
C SER A 23 3.37 -20.44 -10.08
N THR A 24 2.54 -21.01 -10.88
CA THR A 24 1.29 -20.41 -11.27
C THR A 24 0.34 -20.54 -10.07
N ILE A 25 0.40 -19.60 -9.13
CA ILE A 25 -0.82 -19.22 -8.42
C ILE A 25 -1.63 -18.50 -9.48
N ASN A 26 -2.19 -19.30 -10.34
CA ASN A 26 -2.83 -18.88 -11.55
C ASN A 26 -4.14 -18.19 -11.19
N ASN A 27 -4.34 -17.05 -11.67
CA ASN A 27 -5.54 -16.38 -12.22
C ASN A 27 -6.93 -16.99 -11.89
N LYS A 28 -6.97 -17.99 -11.00
CA LYS A 28 -8.17 -18.67 -10.52
C LYS A 28 -8.87 -17.90 -9.40
N TYR A 29 -8.16 -17.00 -8.72
CA TYR A 29 -8.70 -16.25 -7.61
C TYR A 29 -8.59 -14.75 -7.90
N LYS A 30 -9.72 -14.04 -7.91
CA LYS A 30 -9.72 -12.57 -7.80
C LYS A 30 -9.29 -12.20 -6.37
N MET A 31 -8.15 -11.56 -6.24
CA MET A 31 -7.69 -11.00 -4.96
C MET A 31 -7.74 -9.47 -5.02
N LYS A 32 -8.25 -8.86 -3.95
CA LYS A 32 -8.19 -7.42 -3.73
C LYS A 32 -7.46 -7.20 -2.42
N LEU A 33 -6.46 -6.33 -2.42
CA LEU A 33 -5.73 -5.96 -1.23
C LEU A 33 -6.38 -4.74 -0.60
N ASN A 34 -6.70 -4.82 0.69
CA ASN A 34 -7.03 -3.69 1.54
C ASN A 34 -6.09 -3.69 2.74
N ALA A 35 -5.57 -2.53 3.11
CA ALA A 35 -4.86 -2.39 4.38
C ALA A 35 -5.87 -2.27 5.52
N GLY A 36 -5.60 -2.94 6.64
CA GLY A 36 -6.38 -2.81 7.87
C GLY A 36 -5.50 -2.31 9.01
N ILE A 37 -5.95 -1.30 9.74
CA ILE A 37 -5.22 -0.67 10.84
C ILE A 37 -6.07 -0.77 12.09
N ILE A 38 -5.49 -1.35 13.14
CA ILE A 38 -6.13 -1.45 14.45
C ILE A 38 -5.77 -0.19 15.24
N THR A 39 -6.76 0.59 15.66
CA THR A 39 -6.53 1.88 16.30
C THR A 39 -7.59 2.20 17.36
N GLU A 40 -7.18 2.88 18.42
CA GLU A 40 -8.09 3.45 19.42
C GLU A 40 -8.69 4.80 18.97
N LYS A 41 -8.19 5.38 17.86
CA LYS A 41 -8.53 6.72 17.37
C LYS A 41 -9.48 6.68 16.17
N LEU A 42 -10.53 5.85 16.23
CA LEU A 42 -11.39 5.60 15.06
C LEU A 42 -12.08 6.87 14.55
N ASN A 43 -12.58 7.71 15.45
CA ASN A 43 -13.26 8.96 15.09
C ASN A 43 -12.31 10.02 14.52
N GLU A 44 -11.15 10.22 15.16
CA GLU A 44 -10.12 11.15 14.69
C GLU A 44 -9.58 10.72 13.32
N THR A 45 -9.43 9.41 13.14
CA THR A 45 -9.01 8.81 11.86
C THR A 45 -10.07 9.09 10.78
N LYS A 46 -11.34 8.83 11.05
CA LYS A 46 -12.43 9.14 10.13
C LYS A 46 -12.44 10.61 9.74
N ASP A 47 -12.35 11.51 10.71
CA ASP A 47 -12.35 12.95 10.48
C ASP A 47 -11.15 13.37 9.61
N PHE A 48 -9.97 12.86 9.89
CA PHE A 48 -8.77 13.15 9.11
C PHE A 48 -8.93 12.68 7.65
N TYR A 49 -9.25 11.41 7.44
CA TYR A 49 -9.34 10.87 6.08
C TYR A 49 -10.46 11.50 5.27
N THR A 50 -11.61 11.84 5.89
CA THR A 50 -12.72 12.48 5.17
C THR A 50 -12.47 13.96 4.90
N ARG A 51 -12.09 14.75 5.91
CA ARG A 51 -12.00 16.22 5.79
C ARG A 51 -10.69 16.67 5.17
N ILE A 52 -9.59 15.96 5.46
CA ILE A 52 -8.26 16.33 4.99
C ILE A 52 -8.00 15.72 3.61
N LEU A 53 -8.17 14.40 3.47
CA LEU A 53 -7.82 13.66 2.25
C LEU A 53 -9.01 13.41 1.30
N GLY A 54 -10.24 13.74 1.72
CA GLY A 54 -11.42 13.59 0.87
C GLY A 54 -11.90 12.15 0.66
N PHE A 55 -11.50 11.22 1.51
CA PHE A 55 -11.97 9.84 1.43
C PHE A 55 -13.47 9.76 1.74
N GLY A 56 -14.14 8.79 1.10
CA GLY A 56 -15.52 8.44 1.43
C GLY A 56 -15.60 7.23 2.37
N VAL A 57 -16.71 7.12 3.08
CA VAL A 57 -17.01 5.96 3.92
C VAL A 57 -17.78 4.93 3.09
N THR A 58 -17.25 3.71 3.01
CA THR A 58 -17.93 2.56 2.37
C THR A 58 -18.82 1.85 3.37
N PHE A 59 -18.34 1.65 4.60
CA PHE A 59 -19.08 1.01 5.67
C PHE A 59 -18.56 1.48 7.03
N GLU A 60 -19.44 1.56 8.03
CA GLU A 60 -19.12 1.95 9.40
C GLU A 60 -20.06 1.28 10.40
N ASN A 61 -19.52 0.86 11.53
CA ASN A 61 -20.25 0.51 12.73
C ASN A 61 -19.47 0.96 13.99
N GLU A 62 -19.86 0.48 15.17
CA GLU A 62 -19.27 0.89 16.43
C GLU A 62 -17.78 0.57 16.60
N PHE A 63 -17.23 -0.40 15.85
CA PHE A 63 -15.83 -0.84 15.99
C PHE A 63 -15.05 -0.92 14.68
N TYR A 64 -15.70 -0.74 13.53
CA TYR A 64 -15.09 -0.92 12.22
C TYR A 64 -15.46 0.21 11.26
N LEU A 65 -14.49 0.71 10.54
CA LEU A 65 -14.62 1.74 9.53
C LEU A 65 -13.92 1.29 8.25
N LEU A 66 -14.65 1.19 7.15
CA LEU A 66 -14.10 0.96 5.81
C LEU A 66 -14.25 2.23 4.98
N MET A 67 -13.14 2.70 4.45
CA MET A 67 -13.07 3.93 3.65
C MET A 67 -12.50 3.65 2.26
N HIS A 68 -12.87 4.50 1.31
CA HIS A 68 -12.33 4.45 -0.06
C HIS A 68 -11.69 5.79 -0.45
N THR A 69 -10.70 5.74 -1.34
CA THR A 69 -10.14 6.93 -1.98
C THR A 69 -11.23 7.72 -2.75
N PRO A 70 -11.03 9.01 -3.05
CA PRO A 70 -12.00 9.81 -3.81
C PRO A 70 -12.44 9.14 -5.12
N GLY A 71 -11.52 8.49 -5.85
CA GLY A 71 -11.80 7.74 -7.08
C GLY A 71 -12.41 6.35 -6.88
N LYS A 72 -12.50 5.85 -5.64
CA LYS A 72 -12.93 4.48 -5.29
C LYS A 72 -12.04 3.37 -5.84
N GLU A 73 -10.80 3.67 -6.15
CA GLU A 73 -9.83 2.73 -6.71
C GLU A 73 -9.16 1.87 -5.64
N ALA A 74 -9.08 2.38 -4.40
CA ALA A 74 -8.51 1.69 -3.26
C ALA A 74 -9.38 1.85 -2.01
N GLU A 75 -9.22 0.91 -1.08
CA GLU A 75 -9.89 0.94 0.23
C GLU A 75 -8.88 0.72 1.36
N ILE A 76 -9.20 1.27 2.50
CA ILE A 76 -8.48 1.10 3.76
C ILE A 76 -9.50 0.92 4.88
N SER A 77 -9.18 0.06 5.84
CA SER A 77 -10.05 -0.16 6.99
C SER A 77 -9.35 0.16 8.30
N PHE A 78 -10.17 0.58 9.26
CA PHE A 78 -9.73 0.82 10.63
C PHE A 78 -10.67 0.08 11.58
N LEU A 79 -10.12 -0.48 12.66
CA LEU A 79 -10.93 -1.17 13.64
C LEU A 79 -10.42 -0.94 15.06
N LEU A 80 -11.34 -0.94 16.03
CA LEU A 80 -11.00 -0.83 17.44
C LEU A 80 -10.24 -2.08 17.92
N PRO A 81 -9.22 -1.93 18.78
CA PRO A 81 -8.51 -3.05 19.36
C PRO A 81 -9.40 -3.85 20.32
N ASN A 82 -9.06 -5.12 20.54
CA ASN A 82 -9.68 -6.00 21.53
C ASN A 82 -11.20 -6.17 21.39
N HIS A 83 -11.78 -5.92 20.22
CA HIS A 83 -13.22 -6.11 20.04
C HIS A 83 -13.59 -7.60 20.13
N PRO A 84 -14.63 -7.99 20.90
CA PRO A 84 -14.95 -9.41 21.18
C PRO A 84 -15.26 -10.27 19.96
N SER A 85 -15.71 -9.66 18.85
CA SER A 85 -15.97 -10.36 17.59
C SER A 85 -14.69 -10.71 16.81
N GLN A 86 -13.55 -10.16 17.20
CA GLN A 86 -12.27 -10.35 16.50
C GLN A 86 -11.44 -11.44 17.17
N GLN A 87 -10.64 -12.14 16.35
CA GLN A 87 -9.67 -13.10 16.88
C GLN A 87 -8.45 -12.39 17.48
N PRO A 88 -7.70 -13.01 18.40
CA PRO A 88 -6.55 -12.39 19.07
C PRO A 88 -5.48 -11.81 18.13
N LEU A 89 -5.36 -12.34 16.92
CA LEU A 89 -4.46 -11.82 15.88
C LEU A 89 -4.74 -10.35 15.53
N PHE A 90 -6.01 -9.90 15.67
CA PHE A 90 -6.47 -8.55 15.33
C PHE A 90 -6.76 -7.69 16.57
N HIS A 91 -6.19 -8.02 17.73
CA HIS A 91 -6.43 -7.28 18.97
C HIS A 91 -5.44 -6.17 19.24
N GLN A 92 -4.18 -6.33 18.84
CA GLN A 92 -3.14 -5.37 19.18
C GLN A 92 -3.24 -4.12 18.31
N PRO A 93 -3.30 -2.91 18.92
CA PRO A 93 -3.30 -1.68 18.16
C PRO A 93 -1.97 -1.44 17.45
N PHE A 94 -2.03 -0.72 16.34
CA PHE A 94 -0.85 -0.24 15.64
C PHE A 94 -0.01 0.66 16.57
N SER A 95 1.29 0.44 16.59
CA SER A 95 2.21 1.09 17.53
C SER A 95 2.98 2.29 16.93
N GLY A 96 2.57 2.78 15.74
CA GLY A 96 3.15 3.99 15.14
C GLY A 96 4.47 3.80 14.39
N GLN A 97 4.89 2.58 14.08
CA GLN A 97 6.15 2.33 13.36
C GLN A 97 6.05 1.19 12.34
N GLY A 98 6.90 1.27 11.29
CA GLY A 98 7.10 0.18 10.34
C GLY A 98 6.04 0.08 9.23
N MET A 99 5.16 1.07 9.12
CA MET A 99 4.16 1.16 8.04
C MET A 99 4.06 2.59 7.53
N TYR A 100 3.86 2.74 6.25
CA TYR A 100 3.46 3.98 5.61
C TYR A 100 2.45 3.68 4.49
N LEU A 101 1.74 4.70 4.07
CA LEU A 101 0.81 4.65 2.93
C LEU A 101 1.37 5.52 1.81
N THR A 102 1.15 5.10 0.57
CA THR A 102 1.45 5.91 -0.61
C THR A 102 0.16 6.28 -1.32
N LEU A 103 -0.02 7.57 -1.57
CA LEU A 103 -1.11 8.11 -2.38
C LEU A 103 -0.52 8.68 -3.66
N GLU A 104 -0.71 7.99 -4.76
CA GLU A 104 -0.36 8.50 -6.08
C GLU A 104 -1.37 9.56 -6.53
N VAL A 105 -0.88 10.70 -7.02
CA VAL A 105 -1.70 11.84 -7.45
C VAL A 105 -1.20 12.43 -8.76
N ASP A 106 -2.11 13.02 -9.52
CA ASP A 106 -1.76 13.67 -10.79
C ASP A 106 -0.98 14.98 -10.60
N ASP A 107 -1.25 15.70 -9.51
CA ASP A 107 -0.68 17.02 -9.23
C ASP A 107 -0.30 17.16 -7.74
N VAL A 108 0.98 16.88 -7.46
CA VAL A 108 1.55 16.98 -6.10
C VAL A 108 1.49 18.39 -5.55
N TYR A 109 1.77 19.42 -6.38
CA TYR A 109 1.75 20.81 -5.91
C TYR A 109 0.36 21.29 -5.51
N LYS A 110 -0.65 20.87 -6.25
CA LYS A 110 -2.03 21.20 -5.93
C LYS A 110 -2.40 20.63 -4.56
N ILE A 111 -2.17 19.34 -4.34
CA ILE A 111 -2.48 18.68 -3.06
C ILE A 111 -1.66 19.28 -1.91
N TYR A 112 -0.36 19.51 -2.11
CA TYR A 112 0.51 20.16 -1.13
C TYR A 112 -0.05 21.52 -0.68
N ASN A 113 -0.42 22.39 -1.62
CA ASN A 113 -0.96 23.71 -1.32
C ASN A 113 -2.32 23.63 -0.63
N GLU A 114 -3.18 22.70 -1.01
CA GLU A 114 -4.48 22.48 -0.37
C GLU A 114 -4.32 22.02 1.08
N LEU A 115 -3.41 21.08 1.36
CA LEU A 115 -3.15 20.59 2.70
C LEU A 115 -2.53 21.66 3.59
N LYS A 116 -1.60 22.46 3.08
CA LYS A 116 -1.05 23.62 3.80
C LYS A 116 -2.12 24.65 4.15
N LYS A 117 -3.05 24.95 3.23
CA LYS A 117 -4.18 25.86 3.50
C LYS A 117 -5.13 25.31 4.58
N LYS A 118 -5.26 24.00 4.69
CA LYS A 118 -6.01 23.32 5.76
C LYS A 118 -5.26 23.26 7.08
N GLY A 119 -4.02 23.74 7.15
CA GLY A 119 -3.18 23.72 8.37
C GLY A 119 -2.57 22.37 8.68
N VAL A 120 -2.49 21.46 7.71
CA VAL A 120 -1.85 20.15 7.89
C VAL A 120 -0.34 20.33 8.00
N GLU A 121 0.26 19.69 9.00
CA GLU A 121 1.71 19.67 9.17
C GLU A 121 2.36 18.83 8.06
N ILE A 122 3.31 19.43 7.33
CA ILE A 122 4.12 18.74 6.33
C ILE A 122 5.33 18.14 7.04
N ARG A 123 5.46 16.81 7.04
CA ARG A 123 6.53 16.08 7.71
C ARG A 123 7.80 15.97 6.85
N ILE A 124 7.61 15.84 5.55
CA ILE A 124 8.68 15.91 4.53
C ILE A 124 8.21 16.91 3.48
N ASP A 125 8.99 17.97 3.28
CA ASP A 125 8.66 19.01 2.29
C ASP A 125 8.74 18.48 0.86
N ILE A 126 8.04 19.16 -0.06
CA ILE A 126 8.01 18.74 -1.45
C ILE A 126 9.42 18.71 -2.06
N ARG A 127 9.76 17.61 -2.70
CA ARG A 127 11.08 17.38 -3.29
C ARG A 127 11.03 16.42 -4.48
N ASP A 128 12.07 16.50 -5.31
CA ASP A 128 12.34 15.54 -6.36
C ASP A 128 13.33 14.48 -5.86
N GLU A 129 13.08 13.24 -6.22
CA GLU A 129 13.98 12.14 -5.94
C GLU A 129 14.91 11.84 -7.13
N PRO A 130 16.10 11.27 -6.91
CA PRO A 130 17.06 10.99 -7.99
C PRO A 130 16.51 10.08 -9.11
N TRP A 131 15.51 9.28 -8.81
CA TRP A 131 14.81 8.40 -9.76
C TRP A 131 13.65 9.09 -10.49
N GLY A 132 13.40 10.39 -10.24
CA GLY A 132 12.48 11.22 -10.99
C GLY A 132 11.12 11.47 -10.36
N ASP A 133 10.77 10.77 -9.28
CA ASP A 133 9.50 10.98 -8.59
C ASP A 133 9.50 12.30 -7.82
N ARG A 134 8.33 12.92 -7.72
CA ARG A 134 8.11 14.10 -6.89
C ARG A 134 7.11 13.79 -5.81
N HIS A 135 7.46 14.08 -4.57
CA HIS A 135 6.62 13.75 -3.44
C HIS A 135 6.75 14.73 -2.25
N PHE A 136 5.88 14.60 -1.30
CA PHE A 136 5.95 15.14 0.06
C PHE A 136 5.23 14.19 1.03
N ALA A 137 5.44 14.35 2.33
CA ALA A 137 4.78 13.48 3.30
C ALA A 137 4.10 14.25 4.42
N ILE A 138 2.99 13.68 4.89
CA ILE A 138 2.24 14.07 6.09
C ILE A 138 2.13 12.87 7.03
N GLU A 139 1.49 13.06 8.18
CA GLU A 139 1.24 11.98 9.13
C GLU A 139 -0.24 11.97 9.52
N ASP A 140 -0.82 10.78 9.65
CA ASP A 140 -2.19 10.62 10.10
C ASP A 140 -2.30 10.63 11.65
N PRO A 141 -3.51 10.65 12.25
CA PRO A 141 -3.69 10.62 13.70
C PRO A 141 -3.07 9.41 14.42
N ASN A 142 -2.79 8.34 13.70
CA ASN A 142 -2.21 7.10 14.24
C ASN A 142 -0.67 7.12 14.21
N GLY A 143 -0.05 8.16 13.64
CA GLY A 143 1.39 8.22 13.42
C GLY A 143 1.84 7.47 12.17
N ILE A 144 0.93 7.21 11.22
CA ILE A 144 1.26 6.59 9.95
C ILE A 144 1.70 7.66 8.97
N GLY A 145 2.91 7.53 8.43
CA GLY A 145 3.39 8.37 7.35
C GLY A 145 2.55 8.16 6.08
N ILE A 146 2.11 9.25 5.47
CA ILE A 146 1.43 9.23 4.18
C ILE A 146 2.29 9.97 3.18
N ASP A 147 2.86 9.21 2.26
CA ASP A 147 3.67 9.71 1.15
C ASP A 147 2.73 10.05 -0.02
N ILE A 148 2.71 11.31 -0.43
CA ILE A 148 1.90 11.80 -1.54
C ILE A 148 2.81 12.05 -2.72
N VAL A 149 2.67 11.24 -3.75
CA VAL A 149 3.65 11.11 -4.82
C VAL A 149 3.01 11.25 -6.21
N LYS A 150 3.77 11.85 -7.11
CA LYS A 150 3.59 11.73 -8.55
C LYS A 150 4.76 10.94 -9.11
N TYR A 151 4.48 9.76 -9.63
CA TYR A 151 5.48 8.95 -10.30
C TYR A 151 5.83 9.52 -11.67
N THR A 152 7.11 9.52 -12.00
CA THR A 152 7.58 9.78 -13.36
C THR A 152 7.68 8.45 -14.10
N PRO A 153 7.03 8.32 -15.28
CA PRO A 153 7.15 7.10 -16.06
C PRO A 153 8.63 6.77 -16.33
N GLN A 154 9.06 5.58 -15.93
CA GLN A 154 10.40 5.10 -16.27
C GLN A 154 10.45 4.84 -17.77
N THR A 155 11.27 5.57 -18.50
CA THR A 155 11.62 5.22 -19.88
C THR A 155 12.57 4.03 -19.80
N ASN A 156 12.11 2.85 -20.21
CA ASN A 156 12.99 1.72 -20.44
C ASN A 156 13.78 2.03 -21.74
N ASP A 157 14.96 2.63 -21.59
CA ASP A 157 15.95 2.72 -22.65
C ASP A 157 16.73 1.41 -22.77
#